data_19438d3a30aaf8ce63544f13362e7b5f
#
_entry.id   19438d3a30aaf8ce63544f13362e7b5f
#
_cell.length_a   1.000
_cell.length_b   1.000
_cell.length_c   1.000
_cell.angle_alpha   90.00
_cell.angle_beta   90.00
_cell.angle_gamma   90.00
#
_symmetry.space_group_name_H-M   'P 1'
#
loop_
_entity.id
_entity.type
_entity.pdbx_description
1 polymer ?
#
loop_
_entity_poly.entity_id
_entity_poly.type
_entity_poly.pdbx_seq_one_letter_code
_entity_poly.pdbx_strand_id
1 'polypeptide(L)'
;PTNHYYMENDWSDLNAVIISHEHMDHLDPEFLSSLPEDIPIYIPEYPSLNLYDKIKFLTNREAKQLSLEKSHKIGDINCQIWTEESPINQDSIWVFKTTEKSIINTVDSKVTTSQLKSMMDYIGGEPNLLLIQCSGANWFPFVYTQYDSVKKMKVSEQKKEAKLNYTWSVIESLQ
;
A
#
# COMPACT_ATOMS: atom_id res chain seq x y z
N PRO A 1 0.48 -5.52 24.27
CA PRO A 1 1.67 -4.80 24.63
C PRO A 1 1.70 -3.51 23.82
N THR A 2 1.48 -2.39 24.50
CA THR A 2 1.61 -1.05 23.90
C THR A 2 3.03 -0.91 23.40
N ASN A 3 3.19 -0.66 22.11
CA ASN A 3 4.50 -0.44 21.54
C ASN A 3 4.92 1.01 21.87
N HIS A 4 5.62 1.20 22.98
CA HIS A 4 6.14 2.51 23.41
C HIS A 4 7.13 3.15 22.44
N TYR A 5 7.49 2.44 21.38
CA TYR A 5 8.45 2.89 20.37
C TYR A 5 8.07 4.21 19.71
N TYR A 6 6.78 4.45 19.49
CA TYR A 6 6.31 5.67 18.83
C TYR A 6 6.40 6.93 19.72
N MET A 7 6.44 6.79 21.03
CA MET A 7 6.44 7.94 21.95
C MET A 7 7.82 8.59 22.12
N GLU A 8 8.89 7.90 21.70
CA GLU A 8 10.28 8.36 21.84
C GLU A 8 10.86 8.90 20.53
N ASN A 9 10.10 8.87 19.44
CA ASN A 9 10.60 9.30 18.13
C ASN A 9 10.42 10.81 17.94
N ASP A 10 11.43 11.42 17.35
CA ASP A 10 11.36 12.79 16.82
C ASP A 10 10.73 12.74 15.41
N TRP A 11 9.56 13.34 15.28
CA TRP A 11 8.83 13.42 14.01
C TRP A 11 9.03 14.75 13.28
N SER A 12 10.00 15.58 13.72
CA SER A 12 10.22 16.93 13.17
C SER A 12 10.51 16.95 11.67
N ASP A 13 11.11 15.88 11.13
CA ASP A 13 11.43 15.73 9.71
C ASP A 13 10.30 15.11 8.88
N LEU A 14 9.21 14.69 9.54
CA LEU A 14 8.10 14.07 8.85
C LEU A 14 7.16 15.12 8.24
N ASN A 15 7.01 15.09 6.93
CA ASN A 15 6.21 16.07 6.19
C ASN A 15 4.78 15.61 5.89
N ALA A 16 4.55 14.31 5.84
CA ALA A 16 3.23 13.73 5.57
C ALA A 16 3.21 12.24 5.91
N VAL A 17 2.02 11.72 6.17
CA VAL A 17 1.75 10.28 6.26
C VAL A 17 0.76 9.90 5.19
N ILE A 18 0.99 8.74 4.56
CA ILE A 18 0.14 8.19 3.52
C ILE A 18 -0.38 6.83 3.99
N ILE A 19 -1.69 6.65 3.97
CA ILE A 19 -2.35 5.38 4.28
C ILE A 19 -2.99 4.85 3.00
N SER A 20 -2.58 3.66 2.61
CA SER A 20 -3.05 3.03 1.38
C SER A 20 -4.47 2.46 1.50
N HIS A 21 -4.78 1.79 2.60
CA HIS A 21 -6.06 1.13 2.84
C HIS A 21 -6.28 0.83 4.35
N GLU A 22 -7.43 0.24 4.69
CA GLU A 22 -7.94 0.15 6.06
C GLU A 22 -7.51 -1.09 6.87
N HIS A 23 -6.68 -1.98 6.33
CA HIS A 23 -6.22 -3.16 7.06
C HIS A 23 -5.34 -2.76 8.25
N MET A 24 -5.38 -3.56 9.33
CA MET A 24 -4.76 -3.23 10.62
C MET A 24 -3.21 -3.19 10.57
N ASP A 25 -2.61 -3.81 9.59
CA ASP A 25 -1.17 -3.79 9.35
C ASP A 25 -0.72 -2.58 8.52
N HIS A 26 -1.68 -1.80 7.99
CA HIS A 26 -1.45 -0.55 7.24
C HIS A 26 -2.05 0.69 7.92
N LEU A 27 -2.98 0.50 8.84
CA LEU A 27 -3.62 1.57 9.61
C LEU A 27 -3.40 1.33 11.10
N ASP A 28 -2.40 1.99 11.67
CA ASP A 28 -2.10 1.98 13.11
C ASP A 28 -2.61 3.27 13.78
N PRO A 29 -3.71 3.19 14.55
CA PRO A 29 -4.27 4.36 15.23
C PRO A 29 -3.37 4.94 16.31
N GLU A 30 -2.58 4.11 16.99
CA GLU A 30 -1.65 4.58 18.03
C GLU A 30 -0.54 5.42 17.40
N PHE A 31 0.02 4.94 16.29
CA PHE A 31 0.99 5.70 15.49
C PHE A 31 0.40 7.03 15.03
N LEU A 32 -0.76 7.03 14.39
CA LEU A 32 -1.38 8.25 13.89
C LEU A 32 -1.71 9.26 14.99
N SER A 33 -2.07 8.78 16.18
CA SER A 33 -2.36 9.64 17.34
C SER A 33 -1.09 10.19 17.99
N SER A 34 0.07 9.55 17.79
CA SER A 34 1.37 10.01 18.31
C SER A 34 2.00 11.11 17.46
N LEU A 35 1.52 11.30 16.23
CA LEU A 35 2.05 12.31 15.32
C LEU A 35 1.63 13.72 15.72
N PRO A 36 2.47 14.75 15.48
CA PRO A 36 2.08 16.14 15.56
C PRO A 36 0.81 16.44 14.75
N GLU A 37 -0.05 17.32 15.26
CA GLU A 37 -1.35 17.60 14.62
C GLU A 37 -1.21 18.24 13.25
N ASP A 38 -0.14 18.96 13.00
CA ASP A 38 0.16 19.64 11.75
C ASP A 38 0.66 18.71 10.63
N ILE A 39 1.05 17.46 10.95
CA ILE A 39 1.43 16.47 9.95
C ILE A 39 0.19 15.98 9.21
N PRO A 40 0.06 16.27 7.89
CA PRO A 40 -1.11 15.86 7.13
C PRO A 40 -1.12 14.35 6.87
N ILE A 41 -2.31 13.75 6.94
CA ILE A 41 -2.56 12.38 6.53
C ILE A 41 -3.22 12.41 5.15
N TYR A 42 -2.68 11.67 4.19
CA TYR A 42 -3.24 11.51 2.85
C TYR A 42 -3.74 10.10 2.62
N ILE A 43 -4.88 9.99 1.98
CA ILE A 43 -5.52 8.71 1.61
C ILE A 43 -6.07 8.78 0.19
N PRO A 44 -6.27 7.64 -0.48
CA PRO A 44 -7.01 7.61 -1.75
C PRO A 44 -8.47 8.04 -1.55
N GLU A 45 -9.03 8.74 -2.53
CA GLU A 45 -10.47 9.01 -2.61
C GLU A 45 -11.20 7.75 -3.11
N TYR A 46 -11.43 6.82 -2.19
CA TYR A 46 -12.20 5.62 -2.49
C TYR A 46 -13.70 5.92 -2.65
N PRO A 47 -14.44 5.11 -3.42
CA PRO A 47 -15.91 5.20 -3.48
C PRO A 47 -16.59 5.05 -2.12
N SER A 48 -15.98 4.29 -1.21
CA SER A 48 -16.41 4.13 0.17
C SER A 48 -15.64 5.08 1.09
N LEU A 49 -16.33 5.70 2.04
CA LEU A 49 -15.71 6.54 3.07
C LEU A 49 -15.11 5.75 4.24
N ASN A 50 -15.11 4.41 4.20
CA ASN A 50 -14.70 3.57 5.32
C ASN A 50 -13.32 3.92 5.88
N LEU A 51 -12.32 4.12 5.03
CA LEU A 51 -10.97 4.47 5.46
C LEU A 51 -10.94 5.86 6.14
N TYR A 52 -11.60 6.85 5.54
CA TYR A 52 -11.69 8.19 6.09
C TYR A 52 -12.38 8.19 7.46
N ASP A 53 -13.57 7.58 7.53
CA ASP A 53 -14.37 7.53 8.75
C ASP A 53 -13.64 6.75 9.86
N LYS A 54 -12.93 5.69 9.50
CA LYS A 54 -12.15 4.88 10.45
C LYS A 54 -10.98 5.68 11.02
N ILE A 55 -10.23 6.41 10.21
CA ILE A 55 -9.16 7.29 10.69
C ILE A 55 -9.76 8.34 11.64
N LYS A 56 -10.81 9.03 11.22
CA LYS A 56 -11.45 10.07 12.03
C LYS A 56 -11.99 9.52 13.36
N PHE A 57 -12.66 8.37 13.33
CA PHE A 57 -13.22 7.75 14.53
C PHE A 57 -12.14 7.30 15.51
N LEU A 58 -11.07 6.67 15.03
CA LEU A 58 -10.03 6.07 15.88
C LEU A 58 -9.01 7.09 16.40
N THR A 59 -8.76 8.17 15.67
CA THR A 59 -7.67 9.11 15.99
C THR A 59 -8.12 10.55 16.20
N ASN A 60 -9.40 10.86 15.95
CA ASN A 60 -9.94 12.22 15.88
C ASN A 60 -9.22 13.15 14.88
N ARG A 61 -8.48 12.58 13.92
CA ARG A 61 -7.78 13.32 12.86
C ARG A 61 -8.55 13.25 11.56
N GLU A 62 -8.36 14.27 10.73
CA GLU A 62 -8.91 14.28 9.37
C GLU A 62 -7.83 13.89 8.36
N ALA A 63 -8.21 13.05 7.40
CA ALA A 63 -7.35 12.69 6.29
C ALA A 63 -7.74 13.49 5.04
N LYS A 64 -6.75 13.89 4.24
CA LYS A 64 -6.96 14.52 2.94
C LYS A 64 -7.10 13.44 1.87
N GLN A 65 -8.25 13.42 1.21
CA GLN A 65 -8.51 12.47 0.14
C GLN A 65 -7.91 12.98 -1.18
N LEU A 66 -7.20 12.11 -1.87
CA LEU A 66 -6.59 12.39 -3.17
C LEU A 66 -7.28 11.56 -4.26
N SER A 67 -7.73 12.24 -5.31
CA SER A 67 -8.45 11.60 -6.42
C SER A 67 -7.55 10.59 -7.14
N LEU A 68 -8.16 9.46 -7.51
CA LEU A 68 -7.48 8.39 -8.24
C LEU A 68 -7.09 8.86 -9.65
N GLU A 69 -6.00 8.31 -10.16
CA GLU A 69 -5.48 8.53 -11.53
C GLU A 69 -5.20 9.99 -11.91
N LYS A 70 -5.18 10.88 -10.91
CA LYS A 70 -4.79 12.28 -11.10
C LYS A 70 -3.44 12.54 -10.45
N SER A 71 -2.70 13.49 -11.01
CA SER A 71 -1.44 13.94 -10.42
C SER A 71 -1.72 14.89 -9.26
N HIS A 72 -1.07 14.63 -8.13
CA HIS A 72 -1.11 15.44 -6.93
C HIS A 72 0.31 15.85 -6.53
N LYS A 73 0.41 16.91 -5.73
CA LYS A 73 1.69 17.35 -5.18
C LYS A 73 1.64 17.32 -3.65
N ILE A 74 2.58 16.61 -3.05
CA ILE A 74 2.79 16.53 -1.59
C ILE A 74 4.20 17.05 -1.33
N GLY A 75 4.34 18.24 -0.76
CA GLY A 75 5.63 18.90 -0.69
C GLY A 75 6.25 19.08 -2.09
N ASP A 76 7.44 18.56 -2.30
CA ASP A 76 8.14 18.57 -3.59
C ASP A 76 7.97 17.29 -4.42
N ILE A 77 7.19 16.34 -3.91
CA ILE A 77 6.93 15.06 -4.56
C ILE A 77 5.62 15.15 -5.34
N ASN A 78 5.66 14.77 -6.62
CA ASN A 78 4.44 14.50 -7.36
C ASN A 78 4.03 13.05 -7.16
N CYS A 79 2.76 12.80 -6.96
CA CYS A 79 2.24 11.44 -6.83
C CYS A 79 0.99 11.23 -7.66
N GLN A 80 0.75 9.98 -8.01
CA GLN A 80 -0.47 9.51 -8.64
C GLN A 80 -0.86 8.18 -7.99
N ILE A 81 -2.17 7.91 -7.92
CA ILE A 81 -2.72 6.77 -7.21
C ILE A 81 -3.55 5.95 -8.17
N TRP A 82 -3.34 4.63 -8.17
CA TRP A 82 -4.18 3.64 -8.84
C TRP A 82 -4.79 2.70 -7.82
N THR A 83 -5.84 2.02 -8.17
CA THR A 83 -6.44 0.96 -7.36
C THR A 83 -6.29 -0.38 -8.03
N GLU A 84 -6.26 -1.46 -7.24
CA GLU A 84 -6.36 -2.81 -7.78
C GLU A 84 -7.66 -2.95 -8.60
N GLU A 85 -7.57 -3.60 -9.76
CA GLU A 85 -8.73 -3.95 -10.59
C GLU A 85 -9.52 -5.10 -9.96
N SER A 86 -10.05 -4.86 -8.76
CA SER A 86 -10.82 -5.83 -7.98
C SER A 86 -12.11 -5.19 -7.50
N PRO A 87 -13.26 -5.84 -7.65
CA PRO A 87 -14.52 -5.31 -7.13
C PRO A 87 -14.65 -5.41 -5.62
N ILE A 88 -13.74 -6.11 -4.94
CA ILE A 88 -13.84 -6.46 -3.51
C ILE A 88 -12.80 -5.69 -2.69
N ASN A 89 -11.58 -5.52 -3.22
CA ASN A 89 -10.48 -4.89 -2.50
C ASN A 89 -10.39 -3.41 -2.84
N GLN A 90 -10.24 -2.57 -1.83
CA GLN A 90 -9.96 -1.14 -1.97
C GLN A 90 -8.50 -0.86 -1.62
N ASP A 91 -7.59 -1.61 -2.23
CA ASP A 91 -6.17 -1.40 -2.07
C ASP A 91 -5.64 -0.45 -3.13
N SER A 92 -4.62 0.33 -2.79
CA SER A 92 -4.07 1.33 -3.68
C SER A 92 -2.59 1.13 -3.98
N ILE A 93 -2.24 1.52 -5.20
CA ILE A 93 -0.87 1.58 -5.69
C ILE A 93 -0.47 3.05 -5.72
N TRP A 94 0.68 3.38 -5.15
CA TRP A 94 1.19 4.74 -5.10
C TRP A 94 2.41 4.89 -5.98
N VAL A 95 2.38 5.88 -6.84
CA VAL A 95 3.52 6.25 -7.68
C VAL A 95 3.98 7.64 -7.30
N PHE A 96 5.25 7.74 -6.97
CA PHE A 96 5.91 8.98 -6.56
C PHE A 96 6.98 9.34 -7.57
N LYS A 97 7.10 10.62 -7.88
CA LYS A 97 8.22 11.12 -8.67
C LYS A 97 8.66 12.51 -8.22
N THR A 98 9.96 12.71 -8.32
CA THR A 98 10.62 14.03 -8.30
C THR A 98 11.19 14.31 -9.71
N THR A 99 12.01 15.33 -9.84
CA THR A 99 12.75 15.60 -11.08
C THR A 99 13.80 14.53 -11.40
N GLU A 100 14.26 13.76 -10.40
CA GLU A 100 15.40 12.85 -10.54
C GLU A 100 15.04 11.40 -10.25
N LYS A 101 14.05 11.14 -9.42
CA LYS A 101 13.73 9.82 -8.88
C LYS A 101 12.25 9.50 -8.95
N SER A 102 11.97 8.21 -9.09
CA SER A 102 10.61 7.68 -9.09
C SER A 102 10.50 6.35 -8.33
N ILE A 103 9.36 6.16 -7.71
CA ILE A 103 9.05 4.96 -6.92
C ILE A 103 7.64 4.49 -7.31
N ILE A 104 7.49 3.20 -7.56
CA ILE A 104 6.18 2.55 -7.60
C ILE A 104 6.07 1.67 -6.35
N ASN A 105 5.05 1.90 -5.55
CA ASN A 105 4.72 1.09 -4.37
C ASN A 105 3.36 0.45 -4.55
N THR A 106 3.34 -0.86 -4.80
CA THR A 106 2.09 -1.60 -5.00
C THR A 106 1.36 -1.89 -3.70
N VAL A 107 2.01 -1.71 -2.57
CA VAL A 107 1.49 -2.08 -1.25
C VAL A 107 0.99 -3.53 -1.30
N ASP A 108 -0.28 -3.80 -1.03
CA ASP A 108 -0.91 -5.13 -1.12
C ASP A 108 -1.62 -5.39 -2.46
N SER A 109 -1.71 -4.35 -3.30
CA SER A 109 -2.42 -4.42 -4.58
C SER A 109 -1.67 -5.29 -5.60
N LYS A 110 -2.43 -5.98 -6.42
CA LYS A 110 -1.93 -6.58 -7.66
C LYS A 110 -2.03 -5.57 -8.79
N VAL A 111 -0.93 -5.39 -9.48
CA VAL A 111 -0.85 -4.52 -10.64
C VAL A 111 -1.01 -5.34 -11.92
N THR A 112 -1.81 -4.84 -12.87
CA THR A 112 -1.90 -5.39 -14.23
C THR A 112 -0.80 -4.79 -15.11
N THR A 113 -0.45 -5.48 -16.20
CA THR A 113 0.54 -4.96 -17.17
C THR A 113 0.10 -3.62 -17.76
N SER A 114 -1.20 -3.42 -17.99
CA SER A 114 -1.73 -2.14 -18.49
C SER A 114 -1.57 -1.02 -17.48
N GLN A 115 -1.86 -1.27 -16.22
CA GLN A 115 -1.64 -0.30 -15.14
C GLN A 115 -0.15 0.03 -14.99
N LEU A 116 0.71 -1.00 -15.00
CA LEU A 116 2.16 -0.79 -14.90
C LEU A 116 2.67 0.11 -16.02
N LYS A 117 2.21 -0.14 -17.27
CA LYS A 117 2.55 0.71 -18.41
C LYS A 117 2.10 2.16 -18.20
N SER A 118 0.87 2.38 -17.75
CA SER A 118 0.36 3.73 -17.48
C SER A 118 1.17 4.44 -16.38
N MET A 119 1.61 3.70 -15.35
CA MET A 119 2.48 4.24 -14.30
C MET A 119 3.86 4.60 -14.85
N MET A 120 4.43 3.76 -15.73
CA MET A 120 5.71 4.03 -16.40
C MET A 120 5.59 5.25 -17.32
N ASP A 121 4.50 5.39 -18.06
CA ASP A 121 4.23 6.58 -18.87
C ASP A 121 4.15 7.85 -17.99
N TYR A 122 3.51 7.76 -16.81
CA TYR A 122 3.45 8.88 -15.87
C TYR A 122 4.82 9.28 -15.32
N ILE A 123 5.68 8.34 -14.98
CA ILE A 123 7.03 8.64 -14.47
C ILE A 123 8.03 8.97 -15.59
N GLY A 124 7.75 8.59 -16.83
CA GLY A 124 8.58 8.82 -18.00
C GLY A 124 9.63 7.74 -18.27
N GLY A 125 9.36 6.49 -17.85
CA GLY A 125 10.23 5.34 -18.04
C GLY A 125 10.18 4.34 -16.88
N GLU A 126 11.24 3.57 -16.70
CA GLU A 126 11.35 2.60 -15.60
C GLU A 126 11.47 3.30 -14.23
N PRO A 127 10.84 2.74 -13.16
CA PRO A 127 10.99 3.28 -11.81
C PRO A 127 12.40 3.05 -11.27
N ASN A 128 12.91 4.00 -10.49
CA ASN A 128 14.17 3.79 -9.75
C ASN A 128 14.02 2.76 -8.63
N LEU A 129 12.80 2.60 -8.09
CA LEU A 129 12.47 1.63 -7.07
C LEU A 129 11.06 1.10 -7.28
N LEU A 130 10.93 -0.23 -7.29
CA LEU A 130 9.65 -0.93 -7.23
C LEU A 130 9.53 -1.63 -5.87
N LEU A 131 8.52 -1.26 -5.09
CA LEU A 131 8.10 -1.96 -3.87
C LEU A 131 6.88 -2.81 -4.22
N ILE A 132 7.03 -4.12 -4.15
CA ILE A 132 6.00 -5.09 -4.50
C ILE A 132 5.87 -6.16 -3.42
N GLN A 133 4.64 -6.48 -3.05
CA GLN A 133 4.37 -7.53 -2.11
C GLN A 133 4.63 -8.90 -2.73
N CYS A 134 5.68 -9.58 -2.31
CA CYS A 134 6.00 -10.95 -2.74
C CYS A 134 5.56 -12.03 -1.71
N SER A 135 5.24 -11.62 -0.49
CA SER A 135 4.72 -12.51 0.56
C SER A 135 3.34 -12.06 1.03
N GLY A 136 2.58 -12.93 1.67
CA GLY A 136 1.34 -12.57 2.33
C GLY A 136 1.17 -13.43 3.55
N ALA A 137 1.00 -12.80 4.70
CA ALA A 137 0.52 -13.46 5.88
C ALA A 137 -0.90 -13.98 5.59
N ASN A 138 -1.03 -15.28 5.43
CA ASN A 138 -2.32 -15.89 5.15
C ASN A 138 -2.47 -17.14 6.00
N TRP A 139 -3.49 -17.13 6.83
CA TRP A 139 -3.82 -18.28 7.68
C TRP A 139 -4.20 -19.53 6.89
N PHE A 140 -4.64 -19.37 5.64
CA PHE A 140 -4.90 -20.50 4.76
C PHE A 140 -3.57 -21.07 4.22
N PRO A 141 -3.33 -22.40 4.22
CA PRO A 141 -4.28 -23.44 4.63
C PRO A 141 -4.15 -23.89 6.09
N PHE A 142 -3.31 -23.26 6.91
CA PHE A 142 -2.91 -23.78 8.22
C PHE A 142 -4.04 -23.86 9.25
N VAL A 143 -4.99 -22.93 9.21
CA VAL A 143 -6.16 -22.94 10.10
C VAL A 143 -7.30 -23.86 9.65
N TYR A 144 -7.18 -24.46 8.46
CA TYR A 144 -8.23 -25.32 7.94
C TYR A 144 -8.07 -26.75 8.47
N THR A 145 -8.96 -27.16 9.35
CA THR A 145 -8.91 -28.48 10.03
C THR A 145 -9.17 -29.65 9.10
N GLN A 146 -9.89 -29.42 7.96
CA GLN A 146 -10.17 -30.45 6.96
C GLN A 146 -8.94 -30.86 6.12
N TYR A 147 -7.82 -30.15 6.26
CA TYR A 147 -6.58 -30.48 5.56
C TYR A 147 -5.59 -31.15 6.52
N ASP A 148 -5.04 -32.28 6.11
CA ASP A 148 -3.88 -32.85 6.79
C ASP A 148 -2.60 -32.03 6.55
N SER A 149 -1.56 -32.36 7.28
CA SER A 149 -0.26 -31.62 7.20
C SER A 149 0.38 -31.66 5.81
N VAL A 150 0.28 -32.79 5.11
CA VAL A 150 0.87 -32.93 3.77
C VAL A 150 0.14 -32.04 2.77
N LYS A 151 -1.20 -32.01 2.82
CA LYS A 151 -2.00 -31.15 1.96
C LYS A 151 -1.77 -29.67 2.27
N LYS A 152 -1.64 -29.31 3.55
CA LYS A 152 -1.31 -27.92 3.97
C LYS A 152 0.03 -27.48 3.40
N MET A 153 1.07 -28.30 3.49
CA MET A 153 2.39 -28.00 2.93
C MET A 153 2.33 -27.83 1.41
N LYS A 154 1.69 -28.76 0.70
CA LYS A 154 1.56 -28.69 -0.76
C LYS A 154 0.84 -27.42 -1.22
N VAL A 155 -0.27 -27.06 -0.58
CA VAL A 155 -1.02 -25.83 -0.91
C VAL A 155 -0.20 -24.58 -0.57
N SER A 156 0.56 -24.59 0.51
CA SER A 156 1.46 -23.49 0.89
C SER A 156 2.55 -23.27 -0.16
N GLU A 157 3.19 -24.33 -0.64
CA GLU A 157 4.20 -24.25 -1.70
C GLU A 157 3.59 -23.73 -3.03
N GLN A 158 2.44 -24.21 -3.43
CA GLN A 158 1.75 -23.72 -4.62
C GLN A 158 1.44 -22.23 -4.56
N LYS A 159 1.03 -21.73 -3.39
CA LYS A 159 0.78 -20.31 -3.17
C LYS A 159 2.07 -19.49 -3.24
N LYS A 160 3.15 -19.98 -2.65
CA LYS A 160 4.46 -19.35 -2.71
C LYS A 160 4.94 -19.23 -4.15
N GLU A 161 4.87 -20.32 -4.92
CA GLU A 161 5.23 -20.32 -6.34
C GLU A 161 4.37 -19.33 -7.14
N ALA A 162 3.05 -19.31 -6.93
CA ALA A 162 2.16 -18.39 -7.62
C ALA A 162 2.51 -16.91 -7.34
N LYS A 163 2.87 -16.58 -6.10
CA LYS A 163 3.30 -15.22 -5.74
C LYS A 163 4.65 -14.85 -6.35
N LEU A 164 5.61 -15.76 -6.32
CA LEU A 164 6.91 -15.53 -6.96
C LEU A 164 6.78 -15.35 -8.46
N ASN A 165 5.96 -16.16 -9.13
CA ASN A 165 5.70 -16.05 -10.56
C ASN A 165 5.02 -14.73 -10.90
N TYR A 166 4.05 -14.28 -10.10
CA TYR A 166 3.44 -12.96 -10.25
C TYR A 166 4.48 -11.84 -10.10
N THR A 167 5.27 -11.86 -9.03
CA THR A 167 6.32 -10.85 -8.80
C THR A 167 7.28 -10.81 -9.96
N TRP A 168 7.70 -11.99 -10.46
CA TRP A 168 8.61 -12.09 -11.60
C TRP A 168 8.00 -11.53 -12.88
N SER A 169 6.73 -11.85 -13.16
CA SER A 169 6.04 -11.32 -14.35
C SER A 169 5.91 -9.79 -14.32
N VAL A 170 5.73 -9.19 -13.14
CA VAL A 170 5.72 -7.74 -13.01
C VAL A 170 7.10 -7.15 -13.30
N ILE A 171 8.17 -7.76 -12.78
CA ILE A 171 9.56 -7.31 -13.04
C ILE A 171 9.90 -7.41 -14.54
N GLU A 172 9.55 -8.52 -15.19
CA GLU A 172 9.75 -8.69 -16.64
C GLU A 172 8.96 -7.66 -17.46
N SER A 173 7.81 -7.22 -16.99
CA SER A 173 6.98 -6.22 -17.67
C SER A 173 7.53 -4.79 -17.55
N LEU A 174 8.58 -4.55 -16.76
CA LEU A 174 9.27 -3.26 -16.68
C LEU A 174 10.30 -3.08 -17.81
N GLN A 175 10.72 -4.16 -18.45
CA GLN A 175 11.69 -4.16 -19.56
C GLN A 175 11.00 -3.90 -20.91
#